data_921d4d6a218323b9dae7eb13ffef2cde
#
_entry.id   921d4d6a218323b9dae7eb13ffef2cde
#
_cell.length_a   1.000
_cell.length_b   1.000
_cell.length_c   1.000
_cell.angle_alpha   90.00
_cell.angle_beta   90.00
_cell.angle_gamma   90.00
#
_symmetry.space_group_name_H-M   'P 1'
#
loop_
_entity.id
_entity.type
_entity.pdbx_description
1 polymer ?
#
loop_
_entity_poly.entity_id
_entity_poly.type
_entity_poly.pdbx_seq_one_letter_code
_entity_poly.pdbx_strand_id
1 'polypeptide(L)'
;MPASELLRDRERLATAVQAAGAVARLHVVGGWADNDAWNRIRADAAGVEVLRPKETEATALGTAMFCRAAIDPGTLLVDISRQWLRFDRRYRPDTRCTEAYRTMAGLFDDYLHSTTDVFKRLQQMKR
;
A
#
# COMPACT_ATOMS: atom_id res chain seq x y z
N MET A 1 13.64 -4.21 -13.43
CA MET A 1 14.03 -3.65 -12.12
C MET A 1 15.00 -4.61 -11.44
N PRO A 2 16.19 -4.20 -11.02
CA PRO A 2 17.14 -5.09 -10.37
C PRO A 2 16.64 -5.49 -8.97
N ALA A 3 16.87 -6.75 -8.57
CA ALA A 3 16.43 -7.29 -7.28
C ALA A 3 16.94 -6.46 -6.07
N SER A 4 18.10 -5.79 -6.22
CA SER A 4 18.64 -4.88 -5.21
C SER A 4 17.80 -3.63 -4.98
N GLU A 5 17.07 -3.14 -5.97
CA GLU A 5 16.15 -2.00 -5.81
C GLU A 5 14.87 -2.42 -5.10
N LEU A 6 14.34 -3.59 -5.41
CA LEU A 6 13.17 -4.14 -4.70
C LEU A 6 13.44 -4.35 -3.21
N LEU A 7 14.61 -4.83 -2.84
CA LEU A 7 15.01 -4.99 -1.45
C LEU A 7 15.17 -3.63 -0.74
N ARG A 8 15.78 -2.63 -1.39
CA ARG A 8 15.90 -1.27 -0.83
C ARG A 8 14.55 -0.60 -0.66
N ASP A 9 13.64 -0.75 -1.62
CA ASP A 9 12.31 -0.18 -1.52
C ASP A 9 11.48 -0.83 -0.42
N ARG A 10 11.65 -2.13 -0.20
CA ARG A 10 11.05 -2.85 0.93
C ARG A 10 11.59 -2.33 2.28
N GLU A 11 12.89 -2.15 2.42
CA GLU A 11 13.51 -1.60 3.64
C GLU A 11 13.04 -0.17 3.91
N ARG A 12 12.97 0.68 2.88
CA ARG A 12 12.42 2.04 2.98
C ARG A 12 10.96 2.06 3.40
N LEU A 13 10.13 1.18 2.82
CA LEU A 13 8.74 1.03 3.20
C LEU A 13 8.60 0.53 4.64
N ALA A 14 9.38 -0.47 5.04
CA ALA A 14 9.38 -0.98 6.42
C ALA A 14 9.77 0.12 7.41
N THR A 15 10.80 0.91 7.10
CA THR A 15 11.25 2.03 7.93
C THR A 15 10.18 3.13 7.99
N ALA A 16 9.55 3.47 6.87
CA ALA A 16 8.48 4.45 6.83
C ALA A 16 7.25 4.01 7.63
N VAL A 17 6.87 2.74 7.55
CA VAL A 17 5.77 2.15 8.33
C VAL A 17 6.10 2.17 9.83
N GLN A 18 7.32 1.82 10.21
CA GLN A 18 7.76 1.90 11.62
C GLN A 18 7.77 3.34 12.15
N ALA A 19 8.22 4.30 11.34
CA ALA A 19 8.23 5.71 11.69
C ALA A 19 6.81 6.32 11.78
N ALA A 20 5.86 5.82 10.98
CA ALA A 20 4.48 6.27 10.98
C ALA A 20 3.64 5.71 12.15
N GLY A 21 4.19 4.76 12.91
CA GLY A 21 3.46 4.06 13.97
C GLY A 21 2.53 2.96 13.40
N ALA A 22 1.60 2.48 14.23
CA ALA A 22 0.68 1.43 13.83
C ALA A 22 -0.25 1.91 12.71
N VAL A 23 -0.20 1.26 11.55
CA VAL A 23 -1.14 1.51 10.45
C VAL A 23 -2.49 0.97 10.85
N ALA A 24 -3.48 1.84 11.04
CA ALA A 24 -4.82 1.44 11.43
C ALA A 24 -5.72 1.11 10.23
N ARG A 25 -5.46 1.71 9.07
CA ARG A 25 -6.27 1.57 7.86
C ARG A 25 -5.45 1.74 6.60
N LEU A 26 -5.87 1.07 5.52
CA LEU A 26 -5.34 1.26 4.18
C LEU A 26 -6.41 1.84 3.27
N HIS A 27 -6.07 2.85 2.49
CA HIS A 27 -6.92 3.36 1.42
C HIS A 27 -6.42 2.79 0.09
N VAL A 28 -7.31 2.15 -0.68
CA VAL A 28 -6.97 1.56 -1.97
C VAL A 28 -7.48 2.43 -3.10
N VAL A 29 -6.61 2.74 -4.04
CA VAL A 29 -6.90 3.60 -5.20
C VAL A 29 -6.33 2.99 -6.48
N GLY A 30 -6.76 3.50 -7.63
CA GLY A 30 -6.30 3.06 -8.95
C GLY A 30 -7.05 1.83 -9.47
N GLY A 31 -6.63 1.32 -10.63
CA GLY A 31 -7.37 0.36 -11.43
C GLY A 31 -7.75 -0.97 -10.76
N TRP A 32 -7.08 -1.36 -9.68
CA TRP A 32 -7.42 -2.57 -8.91
C TRP A 32 -8.29 -2.29 -7.69
N ALA A 33 -8.61 -1.03 -7.41
CA ALA A 33 -9.45 -0.66 -6.27
C ALA A 33 -10.89 -1.16 -6.39
N ASP A 34 -11.37 -1.41 -7.62
CA ASP A 34 -12.71 -1.92 -7.88
C ASP A 34 -12.86 -3.44 -7.72
N ASN A 35 -11.75 -4.14 -7.52
CA ASN A 35 -11.77 -5.59 -7.31
C ASN A 35 -11.99 -5.95 -5.83
N ASP A 36 -13.21 -6.33 -5.49
CA ASP A 36 -13.60 -6.69 -4.12
C ASP A 36 -12.80 -7.87 -3.55
N ALA A 37 -12.53 -8.89 -4.35
CA ALA A 37 -11.77 -10.06 -3.92
C ALA A 37 -10.32 -9.66 -3.55
N TRP A 38 -9.70 -8.82 -4.38
CA TRP A 38 -8.37 -8.31 -4.15
C TRP A 38 -8.27 -7.42 -2.90
N ASN A 39 -9.29 -6.59 -2.67
CA ASN A 39 -9.35 -5.74 -1.47
C ASN A 39 -9.55 -6.55 -0.19
N ARG A 40 -10.29 -7.68 -0.24
CA ARG A 40 -10.38 -8.63 0.88
C ARG A 40 -9.02 -9.27 1.18
N ILE A 41 -8.34 -9.77 0.15
CA ILE A 41 -6.98 -10.31 0.29
C ILE A 41 -6.03 -9.29 0.93
N ARG A 42 -6.08 -8.03 0.50
CA ARG A 42 -5.27 -6.96 1.10
C ARG A 42 -5.58 -6.74 2.58
N ALA A 43 -6.86 -6.72 2.95
CA ALA A 43 -7.26 -6.57 4.35
C ALA A 43 -6.75 -7.74 5.19
N ASP A 44 -6.94 -8.97 4.72
CA ASP A 44 -6.52 -10.18 5.40
C ASP A 44 -5.00 -10.29 5.52
N ALA A 45 -4.27 -10.00 4.43
CA ALA A 45 -2.81 -10.06 4.42
C ALA A 45 -2.16 -8.97 5.29
N ALA A 46 -2.73 -7.76 5.30
CA ALA A 46 -2.22 -6.67 6.11
C ALA A 46 -2.71 -6.70 7.57
N GLY A 47 -3.78 -7.42 7.86
CA GLY A 47 -4.41 -7.47 9.18
C GLY A 47 -5.04 -6.15 9.61
N VAL A 48 -5.37 -5.27 8.66
CA VAL A 48 -5.96 -3.95 8.91
C VAL A 48 -7.16 -3.68 8.01
N GLU A 49 -8.02 -2.75 8.42
CA GLU A 49 -9.18 -2.36 7.63
C GLU A 49 -8.74 -1.71 6.31
N VAL A 50 -9.30 -2.16 5.20
CA VAL A 50 -9.12 -1.55 3.87
C VAL A 50 -10.36 -0.75 3.52
N LEU A 51 -10.17 0.50 3.12
CA LEU A 51 -11.22 1.42 2.68
C LEU A 51 -11.06 1.70 1.19
N ARG A 52 -12.16 1.59 0.46
CA ARG A 52 -12.23 2.00 -0.93
C ARG A 52 -12.93 3.34 -1.02
N PRO A 53 -12.29 4.40 -1.55
CA PRO A 53 -12.98 5.64 -1.87
C PRO A 53 -13.94 5.42 -3.03
N LYS A 54 -15.01 6.20 -3.05
CA LYS A 54 -15.99 6.20 -4.15
C LYS A 54 -15.32 6.62 -5.46
N GLU A 55 -14.41 7.60 -5.38
CA GLU A 55 -13.57 8.01 -6.50
C GLU A 55 -12.22 7.31 -6.39
N THR A 56 -11.94 6.42 -7.33
CA THR A 56 -10.71 5.60 -7.35
C THR A 56 -9.58 6.25 -8.14
N GLU A 57 -9.88 7.28 -8.96
CA GLU A 57 -8.91 8.06 -9.73
C GLU A 57 -8.21 9.11 -8.82
N ALA A 58 -7.37 8.62 -7.91
CA ALA A 58 -6.73 9.45 -6.88
C ALA A 58 -5.86 10.58 -7.43
N THR A 59 -5.22 10.39 -8.60
CA THR A 59 -4.38 11.41 -9.22
C THR A 59 -5.21 12.61 -9.67
N ALA A 60 -6.32 12.36 -10.36
CA ALA A 60 -7.23 13.40 -10.81
C ALA A 60 -7.87 14.12 -9.62
N LEU A 61 -8.32 13.37 -8.63
CA LEU A 61 -8.91 13.92 -7.41
C LEU A 61 -7.91 14.78 -6.63
N GLY A 62 -6.67 14.30 -6.45
CA GLY A 62 -5.61 15.04 -5.77
C GLY A 62 -5.26 16.34 -6.50
N THR A 63 -5.14 16.29 -7.83
CA THR A 63 -4.90 17.49 -8.65
C THR A 63 -6.03 18.52 -8.47
N ALA A 64 -7.29 18.08 -8.50
CA ALA A 64 -8.43 18.96 -8.29
C ALA A 64 -8.43 19.59 -6.88
N MET A 65 -8.02 18.83 -5.85
CA MET A 65 -7.86 19.37 -4.48
C MET A 65 -6.78 20.44 -4.42
N PHE A 66 -5.64 20.25 -5.08
CA PHE A 66 -4.58 21.27 -5.15
C PHE A 66 -5.05 22.52 -5.88
N CYS A 67 -5.75 22.37 -7.02
CA CYS A 67 -6.33 23.51 -7.72
C CYS A 67 -7.30 24.29 -6.84
N ARG A 68 -8.16 23.57 -6.09
CA ARG A 68 -9.11 24.20 -5.16
C ARG A 68 -8.41 24.99 -4.06
N ALA A 69 -7.37 24.41 -3.47
CA ALA A 69 -6.57 25.10 -2.44
C ALA A 69 -5.83 26.33 -3.00
N ALA A 70 -5.37 26.28 -4.23
CA ALA A 70 -4.69 27.41 -4.90
C ALA A 70 -5.65 28.59 -5.18
N ILE A 71 -6.91 28.30 -5.50
CA ILE A 71 -7.92 29.34 -5.78
C ILE A 71 -8.40 30.01 -4.49
N ASP A 72 -8.41 29.27 -3.40
CA ASP A 72 -8.87 29.75 -2.09
C ASP A 72 -7.79 29.51 -1.01
N PRO A 73 -6.83 30.43 -0.88
CA PRO A 73 -5.69 30.26 0.03
C PRO A 73 -6.08 30.16 1.53
N GLY A 74 -7.30 30.51 1.88
CA GLY A 74 -7.83 30.37 3.24
C GLY A 74 -8.29 28.93 3.58
N THR A 75 -8.42 28.06 2.58
CA THR A 75 -8.89 26.69 2.77
C THR A 75 -7.71 25.71 2.81
N LEU A 76 -7.57 24.98 3.90
CA LEU A 76 -6.51 23.99 4.06
C LEU A 76 -6.79 22.75 3.22
N LEU A 77 -5.76 22.17 2.60
CA LEU A 77 -5.87 20.96 1.80
C LEU A 77 -6.48 19.78 2.60
N VAL A 78 -6.19 19.70 3.89
CA VAL A 78 -6.76 18.69 4.78
C VAL A 78 -8.28 18.82 4.90
N ASP A 79 -8.82 20.01 4.89
CA ASP A 79 -10.26 20.24 5.00
C ASP A 79 -10.97 19.92 3.68
N ILE A 80 -10.34 20.28 2.55
CA ILE A 80 -10.80 19.85 1.23
C ILE A 80 -10.84 18.32 1.14
N SER A 81 -9.77 17.64 1.58
CA SER A 81 -9.70 16.20 1.54
C SER A 81 -10.80 15.54 2.40
N ARG A 82 -11.05 16.05 3.59
CA ARG A 82 -12.15 15.58 4.48
C ARG A 82 -13.53 15.74 3.85
N GLN A 83 -13.74 16.81 3.10
CA GLN A 83 -15.02 17.07 2.42
C GLN A 83 -15.21 16.19 1.18
N TRP A 84 -14.14 15.98 0.39
CA TRP A 84 -14.24 15.37 -0.92
C TRP A 84 -14.05 13.86 -0.89
N LEU A 85 -13.25 13.33 0.08
CA LEU A 85 -13.09 11.89 0.23
C LEU A 85 -14.38 11.27 0.79
N ARG A 86 -14.94 10.37 0.01
CA ARG A 86 -16.08 9.52 0.40
C ARG A 86 -15.68 8.08 0.22
N PHE A 87 -15.98 7.26 1.22
CA PHE A 87 -15.70 5.82 1.17
C PHE A 87 -17.03 5.09 0.98
N ASP A 88 -17.09 4.21 -0.01
CA ASP A 88 -18.27 3.42 -0.32
C ASP A 88 -18.16 1.97 0.13
N ARG A 89 -16.93 1.46 0.29
CA ARG A 89 -16.70 0.10 0.75
C ARG A 89 -15.63 0.00 1.83
N ARG A 90 -15.86 -0.97 2.74
CA ARG A 90 -14.94 -1.33 3.81
C ARG A 90 -14.72 -2.83 3.79
N TYR A 91 -13.47 -3.24 3.93
CA TYR A 91 -13.07 -4.65 4.02
C TYR A 91 -12.35 -4.82 5.34
N ARG A 92 -12.95 -5.62 6.22
CA ARG A 92 -12.35 -5.95 7.51
C ARG A 92 -11.56 -7.24 7.38
N PRO A 93 -10.38 -7.32 8.01
CA PRO A 93 -9.58 -8.54 7.99
C PRO A 93 -10.29 -9.68 8.72
N ASP A 94 -10.17 -10.89 8.17
CA ASP A 94 -10.46 -12.13 8.88
C ASP A 94 -9.20 -12.57 9.64
N THR A 95 -9.30 -12.71 10.96
CA THR A 95 -8.16 -13.04 11.83
C THR A 95 -7.49 -14.36 11.43
N ARG A 96 -8.28 -15.35 11.02
CA ARG A 96 -7.77 -16.67 10.59
C ARG A 96 -6.97 -16.55 9.29
N CYS A 97 -7.48 -15.79 8.33
CA CYS A 97 -6.78 -15.51 7.09
C CYS A 97 -5.51 -14.68 7.36
N THR A 98 -5.56 -13.69 8.24
CA THR A 98 -4.40 -12.86 8.62
C THR A 98 -3.27 -13.72 9.19
N GLU A 99 -3.58 -14.70 10.05
CA GLU A 99 -2.57 -15.63 10.59
C GLU A 99 -1.94 -16.50 9.52
N ALA A 100 -2.76 -17.03 8.60
CA ALA A 100 -2.27 -17.80 7.47
C ALA A 100 -1.34 -16.95 6.56
N TYR A 101 -1.73 -15.71 6.23
CA TYR A 101 -0.88 -14.80 5.45
C TYR A 101 0.40 -14.42 6.18
N ARG A 102 0.37 -14.26 7.50
CA ARG A 102 1.59 -14.00 8.28
C ARG A 102 2.58 -15.16 8.21
N THR A 103 2.08 -16.40 8.30
CA THR A 103 2.91 -17.59 8.11
C THR A 103 3.51 -17.65 6.71
N MET A 104 2.69 -17.40 5.67
CA MET A 104 3.17 -17.35 4.28
C MET A 104 4.19 -16.24 4.06
N ALA A 105 4.02 -15.06 4.67
CA ALA A 105 4.98 -13.97 4.58
C ALA A 105 6.33 -14.37 5.17
N GLY A 106 6.36 -15.06 6.30
CA GLY A 106 7.58 -15.61 6.89
C GLY A 106 8.31 -16.57 5.93
N LEU A 107 7.57 -17.53 5.35
CA LEU A 107 8.14 -18.45 4.36
C LEU A 107 8.66 -17.73 3.10
N PHE A 108 7.96 -16.67 2.67
CA PHE A 108 8.41 -15.87 1.55
C PHE A 108 9.69 -15.08 1.87
N ASP A 109 9.83 -14.59 3.08
CA ASP A 109 11.05 -13.93 3.56
C ASP A 109 12.23 -14.92 3.59
N ASP A 110 12.03 -16.12 4.09
CA ASP A 110 13.05 -17.17 4.09
C ASP A 110 13.48 -17.53 2.66
N TYR A 111 12.51 -17.64 1.73
CA TYR A 111 12.79 -17.86 0.31
C TYR A 111 13.62 -16.71 -0.29
N LEU A 112 13.26 -15.46 -0.04
CA LEU A 112 14.04 -14.31 -0.53
C LEU A 112 15.46 -14.30 0.01
N HIS A 113 15.65 -14.60 1.29
CA HIS A 113 17.00 -14.68 1.88
C HIS A 113 17.82 -15.79 1.26
N SER A 114 17.24 -17.00 1.10
CA SER A 114 17.95 -18.15 0.51
C SER A 114 18.35 -17.95 -0.95
N THR A 115 17.59 -17.15 -1.71
CA THR A 115 17.84 -16.92 -3.14
C THR A 115 18.67 -15.66 -3.42
N THR A 116 18.84 -14.77 -2.44
CA THR A 116 19.54 -13.49 -2.62
C THR A 116 20.97 -13.67 -3.15
N ASP A 117 21.71 -14.62 -2.60
CA ASP A 117 23.11 -14.87 -3.02
C ASP A 117 23.20 -15.45 -4.43
N VAL A 118 22.23 -16.27 -4.83
CA VAL A 118 22.12 -16.78 -6.20
C VAL A 118 21.91 -15.61 -7.17
N PHE A 119 21.01 -14.69 -6.87
CA PHE A 119 20.78 -13.51 -7.70
C PHE A 119 21.99 -12.58 -7.78
N LYS A 120 22.72 -12.37 -6.68
CA LYS A 120 23.97 -11.61 -6.69
C LYS A 120 25.02 -12.22 -7.62
N ARG A 121 25.20 -13.55 -7.56
CA ARG A 121 26.13 -14.28 -8.44
C ARG A 121 25.73 -14.19 -9.91
N LEU A 122 24.43 -14.31 -10.23
CA LEU A 122 23.93 -14.15 -11.59
C LEU A 122 24.17 -12.74 -12.15
N GLN A 123 24.08 -11.70 -11.32
CA GLN A 123 24.38 -10.33 -11.74
C GLN A 123 25.86 -10.13 -12.06
N GLN A 124 26.76 -10.80 -11.33
CA GLN A 124 28.21 -10.73 -11.58
C GLN A 124 28.62 -11.42 -12.89
N MET A 125 27.88 -12.44 -13.33
CA MET A 125 28.13 -13.14 -14.59
C MET A 125 27.75 -12.33 -15.85
N LYS A 126 26.98 -11.25 -15.71
CA LYS A 126 26.57 -10.38 -16.82
C LYS A 126 27.53 -9.22 -17.10
N ARG A 127 28.63 -9.12 -16.37
CA ARG A 127 29.74 -8.18 -16.59
C ARG A 127 30.92 -8.87 -17.23
#